data_09eb8f2fe56fb1617ba15a1d7145b8ea
#
_entry.id   09eb8f2fe56fb1617ba15a1d7145b8ea
#
_cell.length_a   1.000
_cell.length_b   1.000
_cell.length_c   1.000
_cell.angle_alpha   90.00
_cell.angle_beta   90.00
_cell.angle_gamma   90.00
#
_symmetry.space_group_name_H-M   'P 1'
#
loop_
_entity.id
_entity.type
_entity.pdbx_description
1 polymer ?
#
loop_
_entity_poly.entity_id
_entity_poly.type
_entity_poly.pdbx_seq_one_letter_code
_entity_poly.pdbx_strand_id
1 'polypeptide(L)'
;MKWRLNDAIRYKLYCAKESAVAQLKIIKEKEVSAQNIRGFGKEAGQVKRVVSSSKFFFNIDEVCPGHSPHHWHKHDGYVVDGVKVEYPADFEEIYFVLSGHGVVQWKTVSGAVEEQAVGPGDTIYMPAGVIEHQLLNNSTENIRIAVVGVPPPKKTPL
;
A
#
# COMPACT_ATOMS: atom_id res chain seq x y z
N MET A 1 -10.44 18.62 60.20
CA MET A 1 -9.86 18.07 59.01
C MET A 1 -10.49 18.72 57.79
N LYS A 2 -9.82 19.70 57.15
CA LYS A 2 -10.39 20.47 56.03
C LYS A 2 -9.95 19.83 54.73
N TRP A 3 -10.83 19.13 54.03
CA TRP A 3 -10.63 18.69 52.66
C TRP A 3 -10.63 19.90 51.73
N ARG A 4 -9.58 20.09 50.99
CA ARG A 4 -9.47 21.23 50.05
C ARG A 4 -10.26 20.93 48.78
N LEU A 5 -11.06 21.89 48.37
CA LEU A 5 -11.93 21.87 47.17
C LEU A 5 -11.16 21.61 45.85
N ASN A 6 -9.82 21.64 45.86
CA ASN A 6 -8.98 21.49 44.69
C ASN A 6 -8.78 20.04 44.19
N ASP A 7 -9.09 19.03 45.02
CA ASP A 7 -8.87 17.63 44.61
C ASP A 7 -10.05 17.08 43.77
N ALA A 8 -11.24 17.61 43.98
CA ALA A 8 -12.42 17.23 43.19
C ALA A 8 -12.37 17.77 41.73
N ILE A 9 -11.69 18.90 41.52
CA ILE A 9 -11.54 19.49 40.18
C ILE A 9 -10.46 18.75 39.39
N ARG A 10 -9.38 18.27 40.02
CA ARG A 10 -8.37 17.45 39.38
C ARG A 10 -8.88 16.07 38.94
N TYR A 11 -9.76 15.47 39.72
CA TYR A 11 -10.39 14.18 39.36
C TYR A 11 -11.36 14.29 38.16
N LYS A 12 -12.07 15.42 38.03
CA LYS A 12 -12.96 15.66 36.88
C LYS A 12 -12.22 15.94 35.57
N LEU A 13 -10.98 16.45 35.62
CA LEU A 13 -10.16 16.69 34.43
C LEU A 13 -9.42 15.41 33.95
N TYR A 14 -9.34 14.37 34.78
CA TYR A 14 -8.70 13.10 34.39
C TYR A 14 -9.67 12.09 33.76
N CYS A 15 -11.00 12.27 33.95
CA CYS A 15 -12.03 11.37 33.41
C CYS A 15 -12.64 11.83 32.09
N ALA A 16 -12.21 12.93 31.51
CA ALA A 16 -12.74 13.45 30.24
C ALA A 16 -11.79 13.31 29.05
N LYS A 17 -10.99 12.22 29.00
CA LYS A 17 -10.63 11.64 27.71
C LYS A 17 -11.68 10.56 27.42
N GLU A 18 -12.83 10.98 26.90
CA GLU A 18 -13.66 10.06 26.14
C GLU A 18 -12.73 9.44 25.10
N SER A 19 -12.37 8.18 25.29
CA SER A 19 -11.75 7.38 24.27
C SER A 19 -12.74 7.36 23.12
N ALA A 20 -12.47 8.13 22.06
CA ALA A 20 -13.31 8.11 20.87
C ALA A 20 -13.44 6.64 20.46
N VAL A 21 -14.62 6.06 20.64
CA VAL A 21 -14.88 4.68 20.29
C VAL A 21 -14.65 4.58 18.79
N ALA A 22 -13.69 3.77 18.39
CA ALA A 22 -13.41 3.57 16.98
C ALA A 22 -14.65 2.97 16.30
N GLN A 23 -15.18 3.69 15.31
CA GLN A 23 -16.36 3.24 14.58
C GLN A 23 -15.95 2.34 13.41
N LEU A 24 -16.68 1.25 13.20
CA LEU A 24 -16.58 0.42 11.99
C LEU A 24 -16.94 1.27 10.78
N LYS A 25 -16.11 1.15 9.70
CA LYS A 25 -16.37 1.80 8.42
C LYS A 25 -16.52 0.74 7.33
N ILE A 26 -17.54 0.87 6.51
CA ILE A 26 -17.72 0.11 5.27
C ILE A 26 -17.37 1.04 4.12
N ILE A 27 -16.33 0.68 3.37
CA ILE A 27 -15.88 1.44 2.18
C ILE A 27 -16.29 0.64 0.96
N LYS A 28 -17.14 1.20 0.15
CA LYS A 28 -17.55 0.58 -1.12
C LYS A 28 -16.57 0.98 -2.20
N GLU A 29 -15.87 0.04 -2.78
CA GLU A 29 -14.84 0.29 -3.79
C GLU A 29 -15.34 1.17 -4.94
N LYS A 30 -16.58 0.97 -5.38
CA LYS A 30 -17.22 1.79 -6.45
C LYS A 30 -17.32 3.28 -6.12
N GLU A 31 -17.25 3.64 -4.85
CA GLU A 31 -17.31 5.02 -4.35
C GLU A 31 -15.92 5.64 -4.18
N VAL A 32 -14.85 4.84 -4.31
CA VAL A 32 -13.45 5.31 -4.24
C VAL A 32 -13.02 5.80 -5.62
N SER A 33 -12.59 7.06 -5.68
CA SER A 33 -12.07 7.66 -6.92
C SER A 33 -10.79 6.97 -7.37
N ALA A 34 -10.75 6.57 -8.64
CA ALA A 34 -9.54 6.05 -9.26
C ALA A 34 -8.55 7.18 -9.58
N GLN A 35 -7.27 6.90 -9.45
CA GLN A 35 -6.15 7.76 -9.81
C GLN A 35 -5.25 7.02 -10.78
N ASN A 36 -4.59 7.73 -11.69
CA ASN A 36 -3.57 7.10 -12.53
C ASN A 36 -2.41 6.59 -11.68
N ILE A 37 -1.86 5.45 -12.06
CA ILE A 37 -0.63 4.93 -11.46
C ILE A 37 0.49 5.94 -11.75
N ARG A 38 1.12 6.47 -10.71
CA ARG A 38 2.13 7.53 -10.83
C ARG A 38 3.37 7.04 -11.58
N GLY A 39 3.91 7.91 -12.39
CA GLY A 39 5.15 7.66 -13.14
C GLY A 39 5.00 6.81 -14.39
N PHE A 40 3.77 6.35 -14.72
CA PHE A 40 3.56 5.40 -15.85
C PHE A 40 2.55 5.90 -16.89
N GLY A 41 2.00 7.10 -16.72
CA GLY A 41 0.98 7.65 -17.60
C GLY A 41 -0.40 7.01 -17.40
N LYS A 42 -1.37 7.45 -18.23
CA LYS A 42 -2.75 6.96 -18.14
C LYS A 42 -2.91 5.52 -18.61
N GLU A 43 -2.11 5.11 -19.55
CA GLU A 43 -2.16 3.78 -20.17
C GLU A 43 -1.65 2.67 -19.23
N ALA A 44 -0.86 3.00 -18.23
CA ALA A 44 -0.31 2.02 -17.29
C ALA A 44 -1.35 1.42 -16.35
N GLY A 45 -2.44 2.13 -16.10
CA GLY A 45 -3.52 1.67 -15.23
C GLY A 45 -3.96 2.67 -14.20
N GLN A 46 -4.73 2.20 -13.22
CA GLN A 46 -5.34 3.01 -12.19
C GLN A 46 -5.18 2.38 -10.81
N VAL A 47 -5.14 3.22 -9.77
CA VAL A 47 -5.13 2.83 -8.38
C VAL A 47 -6.31 3.46 -7.63
N LYS A 48 -7.02 2.67 -6.85
CA LYS A 48 -7.99 3.12 -5.85
C LYS A 48 -7.39 2.95 -4.46
N ARG A 49 -7.16 4.05 -3.76
CA ARG A 49 -6.66 4.05 -2.38
C ARG A 49 -7.81 3.86 -1.42
N VAL A 50 -8.10 2.60 -1.07
CA VAL A 50 -9.30 2.23 -0.29
C VAL A 50 -9.12 2.55 1.18
N VAL A 51 -7.96 2.22 1.75
CA VAL A 51 -7.61 2.53 3.14
C VAL A 51 -6.21 3.12 3.19
N SER A 52 -6.07 4.22 3.93
CA SER A 52 -4.77 4.77 4.30
C SER A 52 -4.80 5.08 5.80
N SER A 53 -3.96 4.41 6.56
CA SER A 53 -3.84 4.58 8.00
C SER A 53 -2.38 4.79 8.40
N SER A 54 -2.12 5.04 9.67
CA SER A 54 -0.74 5.08 10.21
C SER A 54 -0.10 3.69 10.35
N LYS A 55 -0.86 2.62 10.10
CA LYS A 55 -0.41 1.23 10.29
C LYS A 55 -0.20 0.49 8.98
N PHE A 56 -1.09 0.69 8.01
CA PHE A 56 -1.07 0.02 6.71
C PHE A 56 -1.80 0.86 5.67
N PHE A 57 -1.59 0.53 4.41
CA PHE A 57 -2.48 0.94 3.32
C PHE A 57 -3.10 -0.29 2.65
N PHE A 58 -4.25 -0.06 2.04
CA PHE A 58 -4.94 -1.03 1.19
C PHE A 58 -5.41 -0.33 -0.08
N ASN A 59 -4.95 -0.82 -1.22
CA ASN A 59 -5.31 -0.31 -2.54
C ASN A 59 -5.93 -1.42 -3.39
N ILE A 60 -6.66 -1.01 -4.42
CA ILE A 60 -7.02 -1.86 -5.57
C ILE A 60 -6.36 -1.23 -6.78
N ASP A 61 -5.47 -1.97 -7.42
CA ASP A 61 -4.79 -1.55 -8.63
C ASP A 61 -5.33 -2.33 -9.82
N GLU A 62 -5.53 -1.63 -10.93
CA GLU A 62 -5.88 -2.20 -12.23
C GLU A 62 -4.81 -1.78 -13.22
N VAL A 63 -4.12 -2.76 -13.81
CA VAL A 63 -2.94 -2.56 -14.66
C VAL A 63 -3.23 -3.03 -16.07
N CYS A 64 -3.01 -2.14 -17.02
CA CYS A 64 -3.22 -2.40 -18.45
C CYS A 64 -2.22 -3.42 -19.02
N PRO A 65 -2.55 -4.11 -20.13
CA PRO A 65 -1.64 -4.97 -20.85
C PRO A 65 -0.31 -4.31 -21.20
N GLY A 66 0.79 -5.03 -21.03
CA GLY A 66 2.13 -4.54 -21.28
C GLY A 66 2.73 -3.64 -20.21
N HIS A 67 2.02 -3.37 -19.12
CA HIS A 67 2.43 -2.46 -18.06
C HIS A 67 2.61 -3.16 -16.71
N SER A 68 3.18 -2.41 -15.76
CA SER A 68 3.42 -2.81 -14.38
C SER A 68 2.86 -1.74 -13.43
N PRO A 69 2.31 -2.09 -12.26
CA PRO A 69 1.92 -1.10 -11.24
C PRO A 69 3.14 -0.33 -10.73
N HIS A 70 4.27 -1.00 -10.68
CA HIS A 70 5.59 -0.44 -10.40
C HIS A 70 6.60 -1.12 -11.31
N HIS A 71 7.48 -0.34 -11.98
CA HIS A 71 8.62 -0.92 -12.68
C HIS A 71 9.58 -1.61 -11.70
N TRP A 72 10.64 -2.19 -12.23
CA TRP A 72 11.71 -2.75 -11.43
C TRP A 72 12.09 -1.81 -10.27
N HIS A 73 11.87 -2.26 -9.06
CA HIS A 73 12.12 -1.48 -7.86
C HIS A 73 12.45 -2.37 -6.66
N LYS A 74 13.05 -1.75 -5.66
CA LYS A 74 13.18 -2.25 -4.31
C LYS A 74 12.34 -1.35 -3.40
N HIS A 75 12.09 -1.82 -2.20
CA HIS A 75 11.46 -0.98 -1.17
C HIS A 75 12.51 -0.13 -0.42
N ASP A 76 13.41 0.52 -1.16
CA ASP A 76 14.46 1.42 -0.63
C ASP A 76 14.15 2.90 -0.84
N GLY A 77 13.03 3.22 -1.48
CA GLY A 77 12.55 4.56 -1.71
C GLY A 77 12.83 5.09 -3.12
N TYR A 78 12.09 6.13 -3.48
CA TYR A 78 12.21 6.79 -4.79
C TYR A 78 11.66 8.21 -4.74
N VAL A 79 11.91 8.98 -5.81
CA VAL A 79 11.33 10.31 -6.02
C VAL A 79 10.42 10.26 -7.24
N VAL A 80 9.19 10.75 -7.10
CA VAL A 80 8.22 10.86 -8.19
C VAL A 80 7.38 12.13 -8.02
N ASP A 81 7.21 12.89 -9.08
CA ASP A 81 6.38 14.12 -9.10
C ASP A 81 6.70 15.10 -7.95
N GLY A 82 7.98 15.30 -7.61
CA GLY A 82 8.41 16.17 -6.53
C GLY A 82 8.07 15.64 -5.13
N VAL A 83 7.79 14.35 -5.00
CA VAL A 83 7.54 13.68 -3.71
C VAL A 83 8.61 12.61 -3.50
N LYS A 84 9.32 12.69 -2.39
CA LYS A 84 10.20 11.63 -1.90
C LYS A 84 9.35 10.59 -1.17
N VAL A 85 9.48 9.34 -1.57
CA VAL A 85 8.84 8.17 -0.93
C VAL A 85 9.93 7.36 -0.25
N GLU A 86 9.80 7.11 1.05
CA GLU A 86 10.76 6.35 1.85
C GLU A 86 10.03 5.19 2.52
N TYR A 87 10.50 3.98 2.27
CA TYR A 87 9.97 2.79 2.91
C TYR A 87 10.68 2.55 4.25
N PRO A 88 9.94 2.19 5.31
CA PRO A 88 10.54 1.67 6.54
C PRO A 88 11.33 0.39 6.26
N ALA A 89 12.37 0.13 7.08
CA ALA A 89 13.23 -1.04 6.89
C ALA A 89 12.50 -2.39 7.09
N ASP A 90 11.38 -2.36 7.81
CA ASP A 90 10.48 -3.48 8.09
C ASP A 90 9.23 -3.47 7.19
N PHE A 91 9.28 -2.76 6.07
CA PHE A 91 8.16 -2.70 5.12
C PHE A 91 7.96 -4.05 4.44
N GLU A 92 6.74 -4.54 4.50
CA GLU A 92 6.28 -5.74 3.80
C GLU A 92 5.08 -5.42 2.91
N GLU A 93 4.94 -6.13 1.82
CA GLU A 93 3.85 -5.93 0.88
C GLU A 93 3.26 -7.24 0.39
N ILE A 94 1.96 -7.24 0.17
CA ILE A 94 1.22 -8.36 -0.41
C ILE A 94 0.43 -7.86 -1.61
N TYR A 95 0.51 -8.58 -2.73
CA TYR A 95 -0.45 -8.50 -3.82
C TYR A 95 -1.30 -9.76 -3.83
N PHE A 96 -2.61 -9.60 -3.90
CA PHE A 96 -3.55 -10.68 -4.14
C PHE A 96 -4.23 -10.45 -5.49
N VAL A 97 -4.11 -11.42 -6.41
CA VAL A 97 -4.68 -11.30 -7.74
C VAL A 97 -6.19 -11.54 -7.68
N LEU A 98 -6.97 -10.52 -8.01
CA LEU A 98 -8.43 -10.55 -8.05
C LEU A 98 -8.95 -11.07 -9.38
N SER A 99 -8.34 -10.62 -10.50
CA SER A 99 -8.68 -11.04 -11.86
C SER A 99 -7.54 -10.74 -12.82
N GLY A 100 -7.56 -11.37 -14.01
CA GLY A 100 -6.51 -11.23 -15.01
C GLY A 100 -5.30 -12.10 -14.68
N HIS A 101 -4.25 -12.00 -15.51
CA HIS A 101 -3.03 -12.81 -15.41
C HIS A 101 -1.81 -11.92 -15.66
N GLY A 102 -0.66 -12.33 -15.14
CA GLY A 102 0.59 -11.66 -15.34
C GLY A 102 1.76 -12.53 -14.94
N VAL A 103 2.95 -11.93 -14.87
CA VAL A 103 4.16 -12.56 -14.34
C VAL A 103 4.78 -11.69 -13.27
N VAL A 104 5.19 -12.30 -12.18
CA VAL A 104 6.10 -11.68 -11.21
C VAL A 104 7.52 -11.99 -11.64
N GLN A 105 8.36 -10.98 -11.71
CA GLN A 105 9.77 -11.10 -12.02
C GLN A 105 10.60 -10.56 -10.87
N TRP A 106 11.71 -11.20 -10.55
CA TRP A 106 12.66 -10.74 -9.53
C TRP A 106 14.10 -11.03 -9.95
N LYS A 107 15.01 -10.21 -9.46
CA LYS A 107 16.44 -10.46 -9.64
C LYS A 107 16.94 -11.38 -8.53
N THR A 108 17.78 -12.34 -8.90
CA THR A 108 18.51 -13.15 -7.93
C THR A 108 19.73 -12.39 -7.41
N VAL A 109 20.39 -12.94 -6.40
CA VAL A 109 21.65 -12.39 -5.87
C VAL A 109 22.76 -12.35 -6.95
N SER A 110 22.73 -13.28 -7.91
CA SER A 110 23.65 -13.28 -9.06
C SER A 110 23.29 -12.27 -10.15
N GLY A 111 22.14 -11.59 -10.03
CA GLY A 111 21.63 -10.66 -11.04
C GLY A 111 20.82 -11.32 -12.16
N ALA A 112 20.64 -12.65 -12.16
CA ALA A 112 19.74 -13.31 -13.08
C ALA A 112 18.29 -12.92 -12.78
N VAL A 113 17.44 -12.89 -13.81
CA VAL A 113 16.00 -12.67 -13.67
C VAL A 113 15.31 -14.02 -13.63
N GLU A 114 14.52 -14.22 -12.61
CA GLU A 114 13.56 -15.30 -12.48
C GLU A 114 12.15 -14.76 -12.60
N GLU A 115 11.22 -15.60 -13.03
CA GLU A 115 9.81 -15.20 -13.17
C GLU A 115 8.86 -16.35 -12.85
N GLN A 116 7.66 -15.95 -12.41
CA GLN A 116 6.55 -16.86 -12.13
C GLN A 116 5.26 -16.26 -12.68
N ALA A 117 4.48 -17.06 -13.40
CA ALA A 117 3.13 -16.70 -13.81
C ALA A 117 2.20 -16.65 -12.60
N VAL A 118 1.27 -15.69 -12.61
CA VAL A 118 0.27 -15.49 -11.56
C VAL A 118 -1.11 -15.23 -12.18
N GLY A 119 -2.14 -15.64 -11.46
CA GLY A 119 -3.54 -15.50 -11.84
C GLY A 119 -4.47 -15.36 -10.64
N PRO A 120 -5.80 -15.34 -10.88
CA PRO A 120 -6.78 -15.12 -9.83
C PRO A 120 -6.66 -16.11 -8.66
N GLY A 121 -6.59 -15.57 -7.43
CA GLY A 121 -6.40 -16.32 -6.19
C GLY A 121 -4.95 -16.46 -5.74
N ASP A 122 -3.97 -16.10 -6.59
CA ASP A 122 -2.55 -16.13 -6.19
C ASP A 122 -2.20 -14.95 -5.29
N THR A 123 -1.30 -15.21 -4.36
CA THR A 123 -0.72 -14.22 -3.45
C THR A 123 0.76 -14.07 -3.71
N ILE A 124 1.20 -12.84 -3.92
CA ILE A 124 2.60 -12.46 -4.04
C ILE A 124 2.98 -11.79 -2.72
N TYR A 125 3.90 -12.39 -1.99
CA TYR A 125 4.39 -11.84 -0.73
C TYR A 125 5.80 -11.29 -0.90
N MET A 126 5.98 -10.05 -0.57
CA MET A 126 7.23 -9.31 -0.61
C MET A 126 7.67 -9.00 0.82
N PRO A 127 8.58 -9.80 1.39
CA PRO A 127 9.10 -9.60 2.75
C PRO A 127 9.97 -8.34 2.84
N ALA A 128 10.19 -7.89 4.06
CA ALA A 128 11.14 -6.81 4.33
C ALA A 128 12.51 -7.13 3.73
N GLY A 129 13.11 -6.15 3.05
CA GLY A 129 14.39 -6.32 2.38
C GLY A 129 14.34 -7.13 1.08
N VAL A 130 13.16 -7.31 0.50
CA VAL A 130 12.99 -7.96 -0.80
C VAL A 130 13.90 -7.35 -1.86
N ILE A 131 14.42 -8.21 -2.72
CA ILE A 131 15.26 -7.82 -3.86
C ILE A 131 14.44 -7.10 -4.94
N GLU A 132 15.11 -6.58 -5.95
CA GLU A 132 14.48 -5.88 -7.07
C GLU A 132 13.50 -6.79 -7.81
N HIS A 133 12.27 -6.32 -7.96
CA HIS A 133 11.15 -7.08 -8.51
C HIS A 133 10.17 -6.19 -9.27
N GLN A 134 9.27 -6.81 -10.02
CA GLN A 134 8.09 -6.20 -10.62
C GLN A 134 6.97 -7.23 -10.85
N LEU A 135 5.73 -6.75 -10.95
CA LEU A 135 4.60 -7.47 -11.54
C LEU A 135 4.36 -6.91 -12.93
N LEU A 136 4.47 -7.72 -13.96
CA LEU A 136 4.20 -7.34 -15.33
C LEU A 136 2.90 -7.97 -15.82
N ASN A 137 1.98 -7.16 -16.30
CA ASN A 137 0.82 -7.65 -17.05
C ASN A 137 1.26 -7.98 -18.49
N ASN A 138 1.67 -9.20 -18.73
CA ASN A 138 2.05 -9.70 -20.04
C ASN A 138 0.89 -10.33 -20.83
N SER A 139 -0.35 -10.15 -20.36
CA SER A 139 -1.57 -10.65 -20.99
C SER A 139 -2.22 -9.60 -21.89
N THR A 140 -3.38 -9.93 -22.47
CA THR A 140 -4.16 -9.04 -23.32
C THR A 140 -5.30 -8.35 -22.57
N GLU A 141 -5.53 -8.67 -21.30
CA GLU A 141 -6.56 -8.11 -20.46
C GLU A 141 -5.97 -7.39 -19.25
N ASN A 142 -6.72 -6.50 -18.63
CA ASN A 142 -6.25 -5.86 -17.40
C ASN A 142 -6.06 -6.91 -16.28
N ILE A 143 -4.96 -6.81 -15.55
CA ILE A 143 -4.82 -7.51 -14.28
C ILE A 143 -5.28 -6.60 -13.15
N ARG A 144 -6.03 -7.16 -12.23
CA ARG A 144 -6.55 -6.45 -11.07
C ARG A 144 -6.06 -7.10 -9.79
N ILE A 145 -5.45 -6.31 -8.92
CA ILE A 145 -4.83 -6.78 -7.69
C ILE A 145 -5.29 -5.98 -6.47
N ALA A 146 -5.41 -6.65 -5.34
CA ALA A 146 -5.47 -6.01 -4.04
C ALA A 146 -4.06 -5.89 -3.48
N VAL A 147 -3.69 -4.71 -3.01
CA VAL A 147 -2.35 -4.38 -2.50
C VAL A 147 -2.44 -3.96 -1.04
N VAL A 148 -1.68 -4.61 -0.19
CA VAL A 148 -1.53 -4.25 1.23
C VAL A 148 -0.06 -4.02 1.52
N GLY A 149 0.27 -2.87 2.11
CA GLY A 149 1.64 -2.59 2.56
C GLY A 149 1.69 -2.12 4.01
N VAL A 150 2.68 -2.59 4.77
CA VAL A 150 2.83 -2.35 6.20
C VAL A 150 4.30 -2.33 6.62
N PRO A 151 4.73 -1.35 7.44
CA PRO A 151 4.06 -0.07 7.70
C PRO A 151 4.05 0.84 6.47
N PRO A 152 3.16 1.84 6.40
CA PRO A 152 3.05 2.64 5.18
C PRO A 152 4.31 3.50 4.95
N PRO A 153 4.73 3.69 3.69
CA PRO A 153 5.88 4.53 3.37
C PRO A 153 5.63 5.99 3.73
N LYS A 154 6.70 6.69 4.13
CA LYS A 154 6.67 8.15 4.33
C LYS A 154 6.72 8.86 2.98
N LYS A 155 5.94 9.94 2.86
CA LYS A 155 5.90 10.78 1.66
C LYS A 155 6.20 12.21 2.06
N THR A 156 7.27 12.77 1.52
CA THR A 156 7.74 14.13 1.82
C THR A 156 7.80 14.92 0.52
N PRO A 157 7.10 16.06 0.40
CA PRO A 157 7.31 17.00 -0.70
C PRO A 157 8.77 17.46 -0.73
N LEU A 158 9.34 17.63 -1.93
CA LEU A 158 10.69 18.17 -2.14
C LEU A 158 10.67 19.69 -2.22
#